data_f8e0326a3fedc2339a328328dbb8b880
#
_entry.id   f8e0326a3fedc2339a328328dbb8b880
#
_cell.length_a   1.000
_cell.length_b   1.000
_cell.length_c   1.000
_cell.angle_alpha   90.00
_cell.angle_beta   90.00
_cell.angle_gamma   90.00
#
_symmetry.space_group_name_H-M   'P 1'
#
loop_
_entity.id
_entity.type
_entity.pdbx_description
1 polymer ?
#
loop_
_entity_poly.entity_id
_entity_poly.type
_entity_poly.pdbx_seq_one_letter_code
_entity_poly.pdbx_strand_id
1 'polypeptide(L)'
;SDMENDTAEKIIPRKPTRFSCFLPRTQELIMIKNKKKLLVSGSEHFNQKPKKGIQLLQEKNLLATPMDNNQVAKWLRENPKLDKKMIGEFVSDRKNVDLLDSFVRTFHFQGLRLDEALRLYLEAFRLPGEAPVIHRLLETFTEYWHKSNGTPFANSDACFALAYAVIMLNTDQHNHNVRKQNVPMTLEEFRKNLKGVNGGKDFDQEMLEDIYYAIKNEEIVMPDEQTGLVKENYVW
;
A
#
# COMPACT_ATOMS: atom_id res chain seq x y z
N SER A 1 39.31 -7.83 32.42
CA SER A 1 38.62 -7.84 32.51
C SER A 1 38.21 -8.35 32.51
N ASP A 2 38.04 -8.27 32.05
CA ASP A 2 37.34 -8.47 31.96
C ASP A 2 36.73 -9.09 31.96
N MET A 3 36.86 -9.24 31.88
CA MET A 3 36.21 -9.46 31.75
C MET A 3 35.74 -10.12 31.98
N GLU A 4 35.99 -10.28 31.94
CA GLU A 4 35.50 -10.43 32.06
C GLU A 4 34.94 -10.92 32.25
N ASN A 5 35.44 -11.11 32.45
CA ASN A 5 34.88 -11.26 32.55
C ASN A 5 34.32 -11.77 32.63
N ASP A 6 34.42 -12.09 32.30
CA ASP A 6 33.85 -12.33 32.13
C ASP A 6 33.34 -13.02 31.86
N THR A 7 33.47 -13.29 31.66
CA THR A 7 32.92 -13.68 31.22
C THR A 7 32.71 -14.09 30.82
N ALA A 8 33.17 -14.36 30.69
CA ALA A 8 32.83 -14.30 30.18
C ALA A 8 32.97 -14.19 29.94
N GLU A 9 33.30 -13.82 29.80
CA GLU A 9 33.30 -13.29 29.46
C GLU A 9 33.34 -13.31 29.09
N LYS A 10 33.94 -13.42 29.08
CA LYS A 10 34.02 -13.13 28.64
C LYS A 10 33.90 -13.47 27.88
N ILE A 11 34.54 -13.78 27.71
CA ILE A 11 34.40 -13.73 26.98
C ILE A 11 34.81 -13.39 26.61
N ILE A 12 35.32 -12.97 26.58
CA ILE A 12 35.58 -12.26 26.08
C ILE A 12 36.06 -11.82 26.24
N PRO A 13 36.64 -11.67 26.50
CA PRO A 13 36.84 -10.89 26.48
C PRO A 13 37.20 -10.42 26.50
N ARG A 14 37.82 -10.22 26.27
CA ARG A 14 37.91 -9.51 26.02
C ARG A 14 37.67 -8.75 25.91
N LYS A 15 38.14 -8.65 25.66
CA LYS A 15 37.55 -7.94 25.51
C LYS A 15 36.77 -8.17 25.34
N PRO A 16 36.43 -7.97 25.52
CA PRO A 16 35.36 -8.04 25.41
C PRO A 16 35.04 -8.30 24.95
N THR A 17 35.02 -8.56 25.22
CA THR A 17 34.60 -8.52 23.87
C THR A 17 33.48 -7.56 23.60
N ARG A 18 33.65 -6.65 22.66
CA ARG A 18 32.65 -5.65 22.28
C ARG A 18 31.36 -6.30 21.77
N PHE A 19 31.49 -7.44 21.16
CA PHE A 19 30.35 -8.19 20.65
C PHE A 19 29.31 -8.47 21.72
N SER A 20 29.75 -8.89 22.88
CA SER A 20 28.87 -9.20 23.99
C SER A 20 28.17 -7.97 24.54
N CYS A 21 28.72 -6.76 24.34
CA CYS A 21 28.07 -5.51 24.77
C CYS A 21 26.80 -5.17 24.01
N PHE A 22 26.65 -5.72 22.81
CA PHE A 22 25.47 -5.48 21.96
C PHE A 22 24.41 -6.57 22.06
N LEU A 23 24.69 -7.60 22.83
CA LEU A 23 23.74 -8.68 23.05
C LEU A 23 22.78 -8.32 24.17
N PRO A 24 21.46 -8.45 23.95
CA PRO A 24 20.51 -8.22 25.03
C PRO A 24 20.69 -9.21 26.16
N ARG A 25 20.36 -8.80 27.38
CA ARG A 25 20.34 -9.71 28.53
C ARG A 25 19.24 -10.76 28.31
N THR A 26 19.35 -11.87 29.02
CA THR A 26 18.37 -12.97 28.91
C THR A 26 16.95 -12.50 29.10
N GLN A 27 16.70 -11.61 30.08
CA GLN A 27 15.36 -11.07 30.32
C GLN A 27 14.90 -10.22 29.16
N GLU A 28 15.79 -9.41 28.59
CA GLU A 28 15.47 -8.58 27.44
C GLU A 28 15.15 -9.45 26.22
N LEU A 29 15.91 -10.55 26.02
CA LEU A 29 15.63 -11.50 24.94
C LEU A 29 14.26 -12.14 25.09
N ILE A 30 13.90 -12.50 26.32
CA ILE A 30 12.58 -13.10 26.61
C ILE A 30 11.48 -12.08 26.29
N MET A 31 11.66 -10.83 26.68
CA MET A 31 10.69 -9.76 26.41
C MET A 31 10.55 -9.51 24.91
N ILE A 32 11.66 -9.47 24.17
CA ILE A 32 11.64 -9.29 22.72
C ILE A 32 10.93 -10.46 22.06
N LYS A 33 11.21 -11.68 22.50
CA LYS A 33 10.58 -12.88 21.98
C LYS A 33 9.08 -12.87 22.23
N ASN A 34 8.65 -12.49 23.44
CA ASN A 34 7.25 -12.38 23.79
C ASN A 34 6.53 -11.32 22.96
N LYS A 35 7.18 -10.16 22.75
CA LYS A 35 6.64 -9.11 21.92
C LYS A 35 6.45 -9.59 20.47
N LYS A 36 7.42 -10.31 19.93
CA LYS A 36 7.30 -10.90 18.59
C LYS A 36 6.13 -11.86 18.49
N LYS A 37 5.95 -12.71 19.49
CA LYS A 37 4.83 -13.63 19.53
C LYS A 37 3.49 -12.91 19.53
N LEU A 38 3.39 -11.83 20.31
CA LEU A 38 2.17 -11.02 20.37
C LEU A 38 1.90 -10.33 19.05
N LEU A 39 2.94 -9.82 18.38
CA LEU A 39 2.79 -9.18 17.08
C LEU A 39 2.34 -10.20 16.01
N VAL A 40 2.89 -11.40 16.04
CA VAL A 40 2.48 -12.47 15.13
C VAL A 40 1.02 -12.86 15.40
N SER A 41 0.66 -13.04 16.68
CA SER A 41 -0.71 -13.37 17.06
C SER A 41 -1.69 -12.28 16.64
N GLY A 42 -1.31 -11.02 16.85
CA GLY A 42 -2.11 -9.87 16.40
C GLY A 42 -2.32 -9.86 14.90
N SER A 43 -1.28 -10.19 14.13
CA SER A 43 -1.36 -10.29 12.67
C SER A 43 -2.30 -11.41 12.25
N GLU A 44 -2.22 -12.57 12.89
CA GLU A 44 -3.08 -13.71 12.58
C GLU A 44 -4.54 -13.37 12.87
N HIS A 45 -4.81 -12.72 14.00
CA HIS A 45 -6.16 -12.27 14.33
C HIS A 45 -6.67 -11.22 13.36
N PHE A 46 -5.82 -10.28 12.97
CA PHE A 46 -6.17 -9.27 11.98
C PHE A 46 -6.55 -9.92 10.65
N ASN A 47 -5.82 -10.94 10.22
CA ASN A 47 -6.08 -11.62 8.96
C ASN A 47 -7.40 -12.38 8.97
N GLN A 48 -7.90 -12.75 10.14
CA GLN A 48 -9.23 -13.34 10.29
C GLN A 48 -10.30 -12.27 10.41
N LYS A 49 -10.05 -11.28 11.26
CA LYS A 49 -10.96 -10.17 11.50
C LYS A 49 -10.17 -8.96 11.97
N PRO A 50 -10.01 -7.94 11.11
CA PRO A 50 -9.11 -6.82 11.41
C PRO A 50 -9.30 -6.19 12.79
N LYS A 51 -10.55 -5.94 13.20
CA LYS A 51 -10.82 -5.33 14.50
C LYS A 51 -10.28 -6.14 15.67
N LYS A 52 -10.34 -7.46 15.57
CA LYS A 52 -9.86 -8.34 16.66
C LYS A 52 -8.34 -8.25 16.79
N GLY A 53 -7.64 -8.16 15.67
CA GLY A 53 -6.19 -7.98 15.71
C GLY A 53 -5.79 -6.67 16.36
N ILE A 54 -6.46 -5.59 16.00
CA ILE A 54 -6.20 -4.28 16.60
C ILE A 54 -6.50 -4.31 18.09
N GLN A 55 -7.65 -4.87 18.50
CA GLN A 55 -8.04 -4.97 19.91
C GLN A 55 -7.02 -5.76 20.73
N LEU A 56 -6.56 -6.89 20.20
CA LEU A 56 -5.55 -7.69 20.89
C LEU A 56 -4.28 -6.88 21.15
N LEU A 57 -3.80 -6.16 20.13
CA LEU A 57 -2.58 -5.37 20.28
C LEU A 57 -2.78 -4.18 21.21
N GLN A 58 -3.99 -3.61 21.23
CA GLN A 58 -4.32 -2.55 22.19
C GLN A 58 -4.33 -3.09 23.63
N GLU A 59 -4.92 -4.26 23.85
CA GLU A 59 -4.95 -4.89 25.17
C GLU A 59 -3.57 -5.21 25.70
N LYS A 60 -2.63 -5.49 24.78
CA LYS A 60 -1.24 -5.79 25.13
C LYS A 60 -0.35 -4.55 25.08
N ASN A 61 -0.94 -3.38 24.92
CA ASN A 61 -0.24 -2.08 24.90
C ASN A 61 0.79 -1.96 23.75
N LEU A 62 0.61 -2.72 22.68
CA LEU A 62 1.44 -2.62 21.48
C LEU A 62 0.88 -1.61 20.49
N LEU A 63 -0.41 -1.31 20.58
CA LEU A 63 -1.06 -0.21 19.88
C LEU A 63 -1.81 0.64 20.91
N ALA A 64 -1.93 1.93 20.62
CA ALA A 64 -2.56 2.89 21.50
C ALA A 64 -4.07 2.66 21.61
N THR A 65 -4.63 3.04 22.75
CA THR A 65 -6.06 3.07 23.01
C THR A 65 -6.41 4.48 23.49
N PRO A 66 -7.32 5.20 22.81
CA PRO A 66 -8.01 4.85 21.59
C PRO A 66 -7.07 4.71 20.40
N MET A 67 -7.55 4.13 19.32
CA MET A 67 -6.72 3.85 18.14
C MET A 67 -6.08 5.13 17.60
N ASP A 68 -4.76 5.08 17.42
CA ASP A 68 -3.99 6.13 16.78
C ASP A 68 -3.89 5.79 15.29
N ASN A 69 -4.54 6.58 14.45
CA ASN A 69 -4.63 6.30 13.02
C ASN A 69 -3.25 6.27 12.34
N ASN A 70 -2.35 7.16 12.72
CA ASN A 70 -1.01 7.18 12.12
C ASN A 70 -0.20 5.95 12.53
N GLN A 71 -0.32 5.54 13.78
CA GLN A 71 0.35 4.35 14.28
C GLN A 71 -0.15 3.09 13.57
N VAL A 72 -1.46 2.96 13.45
CA VAL A 72 -2.07 1.80 12.78
C VAL A 72 -1.74 1.80 11.29
N ALA A 73 -1.82 2.95 10.63
CA ALA A 73 -1.46 3.06 9.21
C ALA A 73 -0.04 2.60 8.97
N LYS A 74 0.91 3.02 9.80
CA LYS A 74 2.29 2.59 9.71
C LYS A 74 2.42 1.08 9.91
N TRP A 75 1.72 0.55 10.91
CA TRP A 75 1.73 -0.90 11.17
C TRP A 75 1.19 -1.69 9.98
N LEU A 76 0.12 -1.22 9.35
CA LEU A 76 -0.45 -1.85 8.15
C LEU A 76 0.54 -1.86 7.00
N ARG A 77 1.30 -0.79 6.83
CA ARG A 77 2.25 -0.65 5.73
C ARG A 77 3.54 -1.45 5.94
N GLU A 78 3.97 -1.59 7.18
CA GLU A 78 5.27 -2.20 7.50
C GLU A 78 5.20 -3.68 7.82
N ASN A 79 4.01 -4.24 7.97
CA ASN A 79 3.86 -5.64 8.40
C ASN A 79 3.56 -6.55 7.21
N PRO A 80 4.57 -7.31 6.74
CA PRO A 80 4.38 -8.17 5.56
C PRO A 80 3.51 -9.39 5.83
N LYS A 81 3.19 -9.68 7.08
CA LYS A 81 2.36 -10.83 7.46
C LYS A 81 0.86 -10.55 7.31
N LEU A 82 0.49 -9.29 7.10
CA LEU A 82 -0.91 -8.93 6.97
C LEU A 82 -1.45 -9.29 5.59
N ASP A 83 -2.64 -9.86 5.59
CA ASP A 83 -3.36 -10.20 4.37
C ASP A 83 -3.83 -8.90 3.70
N LYS A 84 -3.44 -8.72 2.45
CA LYS A 84 -3.74 -7.49 1.71
C LYS A 84 -5.24 -7.28 1.47
N LYS A 85 -6.01 -8.37 1.41
CA LYS A 85 -7.47 -8.28 1.35
C LYS A 85 -8.03 -7.65 2.63
N MET A 86 -7.52 -8.09 3.77
CA MET A 86 -7.96 -7.57 5.07
C MET A 86 -7.52 -6.13 5.28
N ILE A 87 -6.34 -5.76 4.80
CA ILE A 87 -5.92 -4.36 4.81
C ILE A 87 -6.92 -3.53 4.01
N GLY A 88 -7.26 -3.95 2.80
CA GLY A 88 -8.19 -3.25 1.94
C GLY A 88 -9.56 -3.07 2.59
N GLU A 89 -10.08 -4.12 3.21
CA GLU A 89 -11.36 -4.06 3.92
C GLU A 89 -11.32 -3.10 5.10
N PHE A 90 -10.22 -3.12 5.84
CA PHE A 90 -10.10 -2.31 7.04
C PHE A 90 -9.96 -0.82 6.73
N VAL A 91 -9.09 -0.46 5.79
CA VAL A 91 -8.88 0.95 5.44
C VAL A 91 -10.05 1.55 4.68
N SER A 92 -10.85 0.71 4.03
CA SER A 92 -12.02 1.17 3.27
C SER A 92 -13.31 1.21 4.09
N ASP A 93 -13.29 0.71 5.33
CA ASP A 93 -14.45 0.77 6.21
C ASP A 93 -14.81 2.23 6.47
N ARG A 94 -16.09 2.56 6.29
CA ARG A 94 -16.59 3.93 6.48
C ARG A 94 -16.32 4.47 7.88
N LYS A 95 -16.23 3.59 8.87
CA LYS A 95 -15.92 3.98 10.24
C LYS A 95 -14.47 4.40 10.41
N ASN A 96 -13.63 4.10 9.43
CA ASN A 96 -12.19 4.34 9.47
C ASN A 96 -11.74 5.39 8.44
N VAL A 97 -12.56 6.42 8.20
CA VAL A 97 -12.25 7.46 7.20
C VAL A 97 -10.90 8.12 7.49
N ASP A 98 -10.65 8.46 8.75
CA ASP A 98 -9.40 9.12 9.13
C ASP A 98 -8.21 8.15 8.99
N LEU A 99 -8.44 6.87 9.17
CA LEU A 99 -7.41 5.85 8.97
C LEU A 99 -6.99 5.79 7.50
N LEU A 100 -7.94 5.86 6.57
CA LEU A 100 -7.64 5.85 5.14
C LEU A 100 -6.74 7.02 4.78
N ASP A 101 -7.04 8.20 5.29
CA ASP A 101 -6.21 9.38 5.06
C ASP A 101 -4.79 9.17 5.59
N SER A 102 -4.67 8.66 6.82
CA SER A 102 -3.37 8.34 7.41
C SER A 102 -2.63 7.27 6.61
N PHE A 103 -3.35 6.27 6.12
CA PHE A 103 -2.78 5.18 5.32
C PHE A 103 -2.18 5.71 4.03
N VAL A 104 -2.92 6.54 3.31
CA VAL A 104 -2.44 7.12 2.05
C VAL A 104 -1.20 7.99 2.30
N ARG A 105 -1.16 8.71 3.41
CA ARG A 105 -0.02 9.57 3.74
C ARG A 105 1.25 8.80 4.10
N THR A 106 1.17 7.50 4.31
CA THR A 106 2.38 6.69 4.53
C THR A 106 3.20 6.49 3.25
N PHE A 107 2.62 6.78 2.09
CA PHE A 107 3.31 6.64 0.82
C PHE A 107 4.08 7.93 0.48
N HIS A 108 5.19 7.76 -0.23
CA HIS A 108 6.01 8.87 -0.70
C HIS A 108 5.83 9.01 -2.21
N PHE A 109 4.89 9.86 -2.61
CA PHE A 109 4.52 10.01 -4.01
C PHE A 109 5.17 11.20 -4.70
N GLN A 110 5.90 12.04 -3.96
CA GLN A 110 6.54 13.21 -4.53
C GLN A 110 7.55 12.80 -5.59
N GLY A 111 7.47 13.43 -6.74
CA GLY A 111 8.37 13.16 -7.87
C GLY A 111 7.99 11.95 -8.71
N LEU A 112 6.93 11.23 -8.34
CA LEU A 112 6.47 10.09 -9.12
C LEU A 112 5.36 10.51 -10.09
N ARG A 113 5.41 9.95 -11.30
CA ARG A 113 4.31 10.11 -12.25
C ARG A 113 3.09 9.38 -11.69
N LEU A 114 1.91 9.80 -12.08
CA LEU A 114 0.67 9.28 -11.50
C LEU A 114 0.57 7.74 -11.58
N ASP A 115 0.94 7.15 -12.69
CA ASP A 115 0.91 5.70 -12.85
C ASP A 115 1.92 4.98 -11.96
N GLU A 116 3.09 5.58 -11.76
CA GLU A 116 4.11 5.03 -10.87
C GLU A 116 3.61 5.01 -9.42
N ALA A 117 3.02 6.11 -8.99
CA ALA A 117 2.43 6.21 -7.65
C ALA A 117 1.25 5.26 -7.48
N LEU A 118 0.39 5.18 -8.50
CA LEU A 118 -0.78 4.31 -8.48
C LEU A 118 -0.37 2.83 -8.36
N ARG A 119 0.70 2.45 -9.02
CA ARG A 119 1.24 1.09 -8.94
C ARG A 119 1.65 0.75 -7.51
N LEU A 120 2.36 1.65 -6.84
CA LEU A 120 2.75 1.44 -5.44
C LEU A 120 1.53 1.30 -4.53
N TYR A 121 0.55 2.15 -4.74
CA TYR A 121 -0.66 2.16 -3.94
C TYR A 121 -1.46 0.85 -4.10
N LEU A 122 -1.71 0.45 -5.33
CA LEU A 122 -2.53 -0.73 -5.62
C LEU A 122 -1.83 -2.04 -5.33
N GLU A 123 -0.51 -2.03 -5.17
CA GLU A 123 0.26 -3.21 -4.74
C GLU A 123 0.21 -3.41 -3.23
N ALA A 124 -0.12 -2.38 -2.46
CA ALA A 124 -0.06 -2.42 -1.00
C ALA A 124 -1.26 -3.11 -0.36
N PHE A 125 -2.38 -3.18 -1.07
CA PHE A 125 -3.60 -3.79 -0.55
C PHE A 125 -4.46 -4.26 -1.71
N ARG A 126 -5.42 -5.14 -1.41
CA ARG A 126 -6.36 -5.59 -2.41
C ARG A 126 -7.54 -4.62 -2.48
N LEU A 127 -7.79 -4.10 -3.67
CA LEU A 127 -8.89 -3.19 -3.92
C LEU A 127 -10.22 -3.92 -3.77
N PRO A 128 -11.14 -3.48 -2.89
CA PRO A 128 -12.45 -4.10 -2.78
C PRO A 128 -13.25 -3.95 -4.08
N GLY A 129 -14.19 -4.87 -4.31
CA GLY A 129 -14.91 -4.92 -5.59
C GLY A 129 -16.07 -3.95 -5.74
N GLU A 130 -16.45 -3.20 -4.70
CA GLU A 130 -17.61 -2.34 -4.72
C GLU A 130 -17.26 -0.96 -5.27
N ALA A 131 -18.02 -0.51 -6.28
CA ALA A 131 -17.72 0.74 -6.97
C ALA A 131 -17.63 1.99 -6.06
N PRO A 132 -18.55 2.21 -5.10
CA PRO A 132 -18.42 3.37 -4.22
C PRO A 132 -17.16 3.34 -3.36
N VAL A 133 -16.72 2.15 -2.95
CA VAL A 133 -15.52 1.97 -2.15
C VAL A 133 -14.28 2.26 -3.00
N ILE A 134 -14.25 1.73 -4.21
CA ILE A 134 -13.17 1.97 -5.17
C ILE A 134 -13.04 3.47 -5.42
N HIS A 135 -14.15 4.14 -5.63
CA HIS A 135 -14.19 5.59 -5.87
C HIS A 135 -13.52 6.34 -4.71
N ARG A 136 -13.89 6.03 -3.48
CA ARG A 136 -13.34 6.70 -2.29
C ARG A 136 -11.85 6.45 -2.12
N LEU A 137 -11.42 5.20 -2.35
CA LEU A 137 -9.99 4.86 -2.26
C LEU A 137 -9.16 5.60 -3.31
N LEU A 138 -9.68 5.73 -4.53
CA LEU A 138 -9.00 6.45 -5.60
C LEU A 138 -9.04 7.96 -5.38
N GLU A 139 -10.15 8.49 -4.91
CA GLU A 139 -10.27 9.91 -4.63
C GLU A 139 -9.25 10.35 -3.57
N THR A 140 -9.14 9.59 -2.49
CA THR A 140 -8.17 9.89 -1.44
C THR A 140 -6.75 9.84 -1.98
N PHE A 141 -6.44 8.84 -2.80
CA PHE A 141 -5.14 8.70 -3.44
C PHE A 141 -4.85 9.90 -4.36
N THR A 142 -5.78 10.25 -5.25
CA THR A 142 -5.51 11.29 -6.24
C THR A 142 -5.39 12.66 -5.60
N GLU A 143 -6.15 12.95 -4.57
CA GLU A 143 -6.02 14.22 -3.85
C GLU A 143 -4.65 14.34 -3.20
N TYR A 144 -4.19 13.27 -2.57
CA TYR A 144 -2.87 13.28 -1.93
C TYR A 144 -1.74 13.37 -2.94
N TRP A 145 -1.80 12.57 -4.01
CA TRP A 145 -0.79 12.61 -5.07
C TRP A 145 -0.72 14.00 -5.72
N HIS A 146 -1.86 14.57 -6.02
CA HIS A 146 -1.95 15.86 -6.70
C HIS A 146 -1.29 16.96 -5.86
N LYS A 147 -1.62 17.00 -4.56
CA LYS A 147 -1.00 17.95 -3.63
C LYS A 147 0.50 17.69 -3.49
N SER A 148 0.90 16.44 -3.38
CA SER A 148 2.31 16.07 -3.19
C SER A 148 3.19 16.47 -4.36
N ASN A 149 2.60 16.67 -5.54
CA ASN A 149 3.32 16.98 -6.77
C ASN A 149 3.02 18.40 -7.28
N GLY A 150 2.56 19.28 -6.41
CA GLY A 150 2.38 20.70 -6.75
C GLY A 150 1.16 20.98 -7.62
N THR A 151 0.12 20.18 -7.52
CA THR A 151 -1.13 20.34 -8.29
C THR A 151 -0.89 20.54 -9.78
N PRO A 152 -0.30 19.52 -10.46
CA PRO A 152 0.12 19.69 -11.87
C PRO A 152 -1.02 19.73 -12.87
N PHE A 153 -2.22 19.25 -12.49
CA PHE A 153 -3.38 19.22 -13.37
C PHE A 153 -4.35 20.34 -13.01
N ALA A 154 -5.39 20.50 -13.82
CA ALA A 154 -6.35 21.57 -13.62
C ALA A 154 -7.04 21.51 -12.26
N ASN A 155 -7.35 20.28 -11.79
CA ASN A 155 -8.02 20.06 -10.52
C ASN A 155 -7.90 18.57 -10.13
N SER A 156 -8.38 18.22 -8.94
CA SER A 156 -8.34 16.83 -8.49
C SER A 156 -9.26 15.92 -9.29
N ASP A 157 -10.32 16.43 -9.90
CA ASP A 157 -11.20 15.64 -10.75
C ASP A 157 -10.47 15.16 -12.01
N ALA A 158 -9.64 16.01 -12.60
CA ALA A 158 -8.79 15.61 -13.73
C ALA A 158 -7.82 14.52 -13.33
N CYS A 159 -7.22 14.67 -12.15
CA CYS A 159 -6.31 13.65 -11.60
C CYS A 159 -7.04 12.32 -11.40
N PHE A 160 -8.23 12.36 -10.82
CA PHE A 160 -9.06 11.16 -10.61
C PHE A 160 -9.38 10.48 -11.95
N ALA A 161 -9.80 11.26 -12.93
CA ALA A 161 -10.15 10.73 -14.24
C ALA A 161 -8.95 10.04 -14.89
N LEU A 162 -7.78 10.63 -14.78
CA LEU A 162 -6.56 10.01 -15.33
C LEU A 162 -6.21 8.72 -14.59
N ALA A 163 -6.30 8.71 -13.26
CA ALA A 163 -6.03 7.50 -12.48
C ALA A 163 -6.98 6.38 -12.86
N TYR A 164 -8.26 6.70 -13.00
CA TYR A 164 -9.26 5.74 -13.42
C TYR A 164 -8.95 5.20 -14.81
N ALA A 165 -8.57 6.09 -15.74
CA ALA A 165 -8.20 5.69 -17.10
C ALA A 165 -6.99 4.76 -17.11
N VAL A 166 -6.04 4.98 -16.21
CA VAL A 166 -4.86 4.10 -16.09
C VAL A 166 -5.26 2.70 -15.63
N ILE A 167 -6.16 2.60 -14.66
CA ILE A 167 -6.67 1.30 -14.20
C ILE A 167 -7.40 0.59 -15.34
N MET A 168 -8.23 1.31 -16.07
CA MET A 168 -8.95 0.76 -17.22
C MET A 168 -7.98 0.31 -18.31
N LEU A 169 -6.94 1.09 -18.56
CA LEU A 169 -5.91 0.73 -19.52
C LEU A 169 -5.20 -0.56 -19.11
N ASN A 170 -4.86 -0.66 -17.82
CA ASN A 170 -4.23 -1.86 -17.28
C ASN A 170 -5.10 -3.10 -17.52
N THR A 171 -6.38 -3.00 -17.23
CA THR A 171 -7.32 -4.09 -17.47
C THR A 171 -7.41 -4.42 -18.94
N ASP A 172 -7.52 -3.41 -19.80
CA ASP A 172 -7.63 -3.60 -21.23
C ASP A 172 -6.39 -4.30 -21.81
N GLN A 173 -5.22 -3.90 -21.38
CA GLN A 173 -3.96 -4.46 -21.93
C GLN A 173 -3.65 -5.87 -21.40
N HIS A 174 -4.06 -6.20 -20.19
CA HIS A 174 -3.56 -7.39 -19.49
C HIS A 174 -4.64 -8.37 -19.06
N ASN A 175 -5.91 -7.97 -19.01
CA ASN A 175 -6.97 -8.89 -18.61
C ASN A 175 -7.19 -9.90 -19.72
N HIS A 176 -7.05 -11.18 -19.39
CA HIS A 176 -7.07 -12.26 -20.35
C HIS A 176 -8.42 -12.37 -21.08
N ASN A 177 -9.52 -12.14 -20.37
CA ASN A 177 -10.86 -12.23 -20.97
C ASN A 177 -11.13 -11.08 -21.91
N VAL A 178 -10.71 -9.87 -21.53
CA VAL A 178 -10.85 -8.68 -22.38
C VAL A 178 -10.04 -8.88 -23.66
N ARG A 179 -8.81 -9.36 -23.54
CA ARG A 179 -7.92 -9.57 -24.71
C ARG A 179 -8.42 -10.63 -25.69
N LYS A 180 -9.17 -11.61 -25.21
CA LYS A 180 -9.75 -12.62 -26.09
C LYS A 180 -10.85 -12.06 -26.99
N GLN A 181 -11.55 -11.02 -26.52
CA GLN A 181 -12.72 -10.48 -27.18
C GLN A 181 -12.40 -9.26 -28.03
N ASN A 182 -11.38 -8.50 -27.64
CA ASN A 182 -11.10 -7.20 -28.24
C ASN A 182 -9.62 -7.02 -28.54
N VAL A 183 -9.36 -6.17 -29.55
CA VAL A 183 -8.00 -5.69 -29.80
C VAL A 183 -7.66 -4.72 -28.68
N PRO A 184 -6.49 -4.85 -28.05
CA PRO A 184 -6.09 -3.90 -26.99
C PRO A 184 -6.07 -2.47 -27.50
N MET A 185 -6.43 -1.55 -26.61
CA MET A 185 -6.46 -0.13 -26.90
C MET A 185 -5.08 0.36 -27.37
N THR A 186 -5.07 1.17 -28.41
CA THR A 186 -3.85 1.81 -28.91
C THR A 186 -3.54 3.08 -28.14
N LEU A 187 -2.32 3.60 -28.29
CA LEU A 187 -1.94 4.88 -27.71
C LEU A 187 -2.87 6.00 -28.20
N GLU A 188 -3.18 5.99 -29.49
CA GLU A 188 -4.08 6.99 -30.08
C GLU A 188 -5.44 6.99 -29.40
N GLU A 189 -5.99 5.80 -29.18
CA GLU A 189 -7.27 5.63 -28.51
C GLU A 189 -7.22 6.09 -27.06
N PHE A 190 -6.13 5.77 -26.36
CA PHE A 190 -5.92 6.21 -24.99
C PHE A 190 -5.92 7.74 -24.91
N ARG A 191 -5.15 8.39 -25.80
CA ARG A 191 -5.11 9.85 -25.88
C ARG A 191 -6.47 10.45 -26.21
N LYS A 192 -7.18 9.85 -27.16
CA LYS A 192 -8.49 10.32 -27.58
C LYS A 192 -9.51 10.26 -26.44
N ASN A 193 -9.48 9.19 -25.66
CA ASN A 193 -10.39 9.01 -24.54
C ASN A 193 -10.18 10.06 -23.44
N LEU A 194 -9.00 10.64 -23.38
CA LEU A 194 -8.65 11.65 -22.38
C LEU A 194 -8.67 13.08 -22.93
N LYS A 195 -9.13 13.27 -24.15
CA LYS A 195 -9.19 14.60 -24.76
C LYS A 195 -10.11 15.51 -23.94
N GLY A 196 -9.58 16.68 -23.59
CA GLY A 196 -10.34 17.68 -22.84
C GLY A 196 -10.55 17.35 -21.38
N VAL A 197 -9.96 16.28 -20.87
CA VAL A 197 -10.23 15.81 -19.51
C VAL A 197 -9.49 16.66 -18.47
N ASN A 198 -8.42 17.31 -18.83
CA ASN A 198 -7.67 18.17 -17.92
C ASN A 198 -8.30 19.56 -17.84
N GLY A 199 -9.48 19.65 -17.23
CA GLY A 199 -10.20 20.89 -17.07
C GLY A 199 -10.58 21.55 -18.38
N GLY A 200 -10.95 20.76 -19.37
CA GLY A 200 -11.30 21.24 -20.71
C GLY A 200 -10.11 21.28 -21.66
N LYS A 201 -8.91 21.06 -21.15
CA LYS A 201 -7.69 20.99 -21.95
C LYS A 201 -7.17 19.56 -22.00
N ASP A 202 -6.15 19.33 -22.81
CA ASP A 202 -5.53 18.02 -22.90
C ASP A 202 -4.40 17.89 -21.87
N PHE A 203 -4.20 16.67 -21.37
CA PHE A 203 -2.98 16.37 -20.62
C PHE A 203 -1.78 16.47 -21.56
N ASP A 204 -0.60 16.62 -20.98
CA ASP A 204 0.66 16.52 -21.71
C ASP A 204 0.68 15.18 -22.47
N GLN A 205 0.79 15.26 -23.80
CA GLN A 205 0.70 14.09 -24.67
C GLN A 205 1.90 13.15 -24.52
N GLU A 206 3.06 13.70 -24.19
CA GLU A 206 4.27 12.91 -23.94
C GLU A 206 4.10 12.12 -22.63
N MET A 207 3.54 12.75 -21.61
CA MET A 207 3.23 12.06 -20.35
C MET A 207 2.27 10.89 -20.58
N LEU A 208 1.23 11.11 -21.40
CA LEU A 208 0.27 10.05 -21.70
C LEU A 208 0.93 8.88 -22.43
N GLU A 209 1.87 9.18 -23.33
CA GLU A 209 2.63 8.15 -24.02
C GLU A 209 3.48 7.34 -23.03
N ASP A 210 4.18 8.02 -22.12
CA ASP A 210 5.00 7.38 -21.11
C ASP A 210 4.15 6.46 -20.21
N ILE A 211 2.98 6.93 -19.81
CA ILE A 211 2.04 6.14 -19.01
C ILE A 211 1.58 4.92 -19.80
N TYR A 212 1.19 5.13 -21.05
CA TYR A 212 0.67 4.06 -21.90
C TYR A 212 1.66 2.92 -22.02
N TYR A 213 2.92 3.24 -22.36
CA TYR A 213 3.93 2.20 -22.52
C TYR A 213 4.38 1.58 -21.21
N ALA A 214 4.38 2.34 -20.12
CA ALA A 214 4.68 1.77 -18.81
C ALA A 214 3.65 0.71 -18.44
N ILE A 215 2.37 0.98 -18.68
CA ILE A 215 1.29 0.03 -18.38
C ILE A 215 1.31 -1.13 -19.36
N LYS A 216 1.51 -0.86 -20.65
CA LYS A 216 1.54 -1.92 -21.67
C LYS A 216 2.66 -2.90 -21.42
N ASN A 217 3.83 -2.40 -21.03
CA ASN A 217 5.02 -3.22 -20.86
C ASN A 217 5.06 -3.95 -19.53
N GLU A 218 4.41 -3.42 -18.51
CA GLU A 218 4.40 -4.02 -17.19
C GLU A 218 3.03 -3.84 -16.53
N GLU A 219 2.35 -4.96 -16.32
CA GLU A 219 1.05 -4.96 -15.67
C GLU A 219 1.13 -4.43 -14.25
N ILE A 220 0.13 -3.62 -13.84
CA ILE A 220 -0.08 -3.35 -12.42
C ILE A 220 -0.71 -4.61 -11.84
N VAL A 221 0.06 -5.34 -11.05
CA VAL A 221 -0.42 -6.58 -10.44
C VAL A 221 -1.14 -6.24 -9.15
N MET A 222 -2.46 -6.35 -9.16
CA MET A 222 -3.27 -6.09 -7.98
C MET A 222 -3.35 -7.36 -7.15
N PRO A 223 -3.04 -7.28 -5.84
CA PRO A 223 -3.10 -8.46 -5.00
C PRO A 223 -4.49 -9.07 -4.96
N ASP A 224 -4.55 -10.39 -5.07
CA ASP A 224 -5.78 -11.14 -4.89
C ASP A 224 -5.43 -12.52 -4.35
N GLU A 225 -6.46 -13.29 -3.96
CA GLU A 225 -6.26 -14.63 -3.41
C GLU A 225 -6.06 -15.67 -4.50
N GLN A 226 -6.60 -15.39 -5.69
CA GLN A 226 -6.62 -16.32 -6.79
C GLN A 226 -6.15 -15.59 -8.02
N THR A 227 -4.89 -15.75 -8.34
CA THR A 227 -4.25 -15.05 -9.43
C THR A 227 -5.06 -15.12 -10.72
N GLY A 228 -5.42 -13.97 -11.23
CA GLY A 228 -6.10 -13.84 -12.51
C GLY A 228 -7.62 -13.90 -12.47
N LEU A 229 -8.22 -14.40 -11.40
CA LEU A 229 -9.68 -14.52 -11.33
C LEU A 229 -10.38 -13.24 -10.88
N VAL A 230 -9.79 -12.58 -9.88
CA VAL A 230 -10.42 -11.43 -9.24
C VAL A 230 -10.31 -10.18 -10.09
N LYS A 231 -9.32 -10.09 -10.96
CA LYS A 231 -9.10 -8.91 -11.80
C LYS A 231 -10.30 -8.58 -12.68
N GLU A 232 -11.08 -9.58 -13.05
CA GLU A 232 -12.28 -9.37 -13.86
C GLU A 232 -13.33 -8.52 -13.13
N ASN A 233 -13.32 -8.58 -11.80
CA ASN A 233 -14.26 -7.83 -10.98
C ASN A 233 -13.94 -6.34 -10.91
N TYR A 234 -12.77 -5.93 -11.39
CA TYR A 234 -12.35 -4.54 -11.42
C TYR A 234 -12.63 -3.87 -12.76
N VAL A 235 -13.28 -4.57 -13.67
CA VAL A 235 -13.74 -3.99 -14.93
C VAL A 235 -15.13 -3.44 -14.69
N TRP A 236 -15.28 -2.13 -14.77
CA TRP A 236 -16.54 -1.47 -14.49
C TRP A 236 -16.82 -0.34 -15.49
#